data_fade4cc0a928ea9682b98c2dd6da75df
#
_entry.id   fade4cc0a928ea9682b98c2dd6da75df
#
_cell.length_a   1.000
_cell.length_b   1.000
_cell.length_c   1.000
_cell.angle_alpha   90.00
_cell.angle_beta   90.00
_cell.angle_gamma   90.00
#
_symmetry.space_group_name_H-M   'P 1'
#
loop_
_entity.id
_entity.type
_entity.pdbx_description
1 polymer ?
#
loop_
_entity_poly.entity_id
_entity_poly.type
_entity_poly.pdbx_seq_one_letter_code
_entity_poly.pdbx_strand_id
1 'polypeptide(L)'
;MRQAPGVVCEECSSIVPAGHQYCGACGAEVEPELLEITEEYYGVRQVPGKARLVLIRGVDGVAGNDYMLLQAEHVAGSGKVPIRYEGDDWLSEHHASFNYEDGKLFVSDTESVNGVFVRVEGSATLEPDQRFICGDTVFAVEMTPKDSSAPGEDGTHFYASPIVTSPFRVVHWVEGGRRGMVSCAQGSKIRIGRIDCNMNFGEDRHMSPRHASLSMGDDGAVRLHDDNSTNGVFAQIQEPHELQDGDYLMLGRQLLRVEFTKA
;
A
#
# COMPACT_ATOMS: atom_id res chain seq x y z
N MET A 1 -20.00 -16.59 11.92
CA MET A 1 -20.13 -18.06 11.92
C MET A 1 -19.92 -18.55 10.51
N ARG A 2 -18.77 -19.17 10.22
CA ARG A 2 -18.52 -19.79 8.91
C ARG A 2 -19.35 -21.08 8.84
N GLN A 3 -20.20 -21.22 7.83
CA GLN A 3 -20.89 -22.47 7.56
C GLN A 3 -19.86 -23.52 7.17
N ALA A 4 -19.88 -24.67 7.83
CA ALA A 4 -19.08 -25.82 7.41
C ALA A 4 -19.48 -26.23 5.98
N PRO A 5 -18.52 -26.64 5.13
CA PRO A 5 -18.84 -27.11 3.79
C PRO A 5 -19.79 -28.31 3.88
N GLY A 6 -20.82 -28.31 3.06
CA GLY A 6 -21.79 -29.38 2.96
C GLY A 6 -21.63 -30.15 1.66
N VAL A 7 -22.15 -31.36 1.57
CA VAL A 7 -22.20 -32.21 0.38
C VAL A 7 -23.58 -32.04 -0.28
N VAL A 8 -23.64 -32.11 -1.61
CA VAL A 8 -24.91 -32.08 -2.34
C VAL A 8 -25.49 -33.48 -2.36
N CYS A 9 -26.72 -33.63 -1.88
CA CYS A 9 -27.44 -34.90 -1.93
C CYS A 9 -27.75 -35.28 -3.39
N GLU A 10 -27.40 -36.48 -3.81
CA GLU A 10 -27.61 -36.96 -5.18
C GLU A 10 -29.10 -37.15 -5.52
N GLU A 11 -29.92 -37.47 -4.52
CA GLU A 11 -31.36 -37.74 -4.72
C GLU A 11 -32.22 -36.47 -4.86
N CYS A 12 -31.88 -35.39 -4.13
CA CYS A 12 -32.72 -34.20 -4.09
C CYS A 12 -31.98 -32.88 -4.27
N SER A 13 -30.69 -32.93 -4.51
CA SER A 13 -29.79 -31.75 -4.69
C SER A 13 -29.75 -30.77 -3.52
N SER A 14 -30.27 -31.18 -2.35
CA SER A 14 -30.15 -30.35 -1.14
C SER A 14 -28.77 -30.46 -0.51
N ILE A 15 -28.32 -29.37 0.13
CA ILE A 15 -27.02 -29.37 0.83
C ILE A 15 -27.17 -30.13 2.16
N VAL A 16 -26.35 -31.16 2.34
CA VAL A 16 -26.21 -31.91 3.59
C VAL A 16 -24.99 -31.36 4.35
N PRO A 17 -25.17 -30.80 5.54
CA PRO A 17 -24.03 -30.28 6.33
C PRO A 17 -23.02 -31.36 6.66
N ALA A 18 -21.74 -30.98 6.74
CA ALA A 18 -20.67 -31.91 7.11
C ALA A 18 -20.96 -32.62 8.44
N GLY A 19 -20.72 -33.92 8.50
CA GLY A 19 -20.97 -34.75 9.67
C GLY A 19 -22.37 -35.38 9.77
N HIS A 20 -23.26 -35.11 8.80
CA HIS A 20 -24.56 -35.77 8.73
C HIS A 20 -24.53 -36.95 7.77
N GLN A 21 -24.94 -38.13 8.23
CA GLN A 21 -25.01 -39.37 7.44
C GLN A 21 -26.29 -39.47 6.57
N TYR A 22 -27.25 -38.60 6.79
CA TYR A 22 -28.54 -38.60 6.06
C TYR A 22 -28.89 -37.19 5.62
N CYS A 23 -29.48 -37.08 4.44
CA CYS A 23 -30.04 -35.83 3.93
C CYS A 23 -31.25 -35.38 4.76
N GLY A 24 -31.19 -34.21 5.37
CA GLY A 24 -32.31 -33.67 6.16
C GLY A 24 -33.56 -33.33 5.34
N ALA A 25 -33.47 -33.25 4.00
CA ALA A 25 -34.58 -32.92 3.13
C ALA A 25 -35.35 -34.16 2.61
N CYS A 26 -34.62 -35.23 2.23
CA CYS A 26 -35.24 -36.42 1.63
C CYS A 26 -34.95 -37.72 2.42
N GLY A 27 -34.08 -37.70 3.42
CA GLY A 27 -33.74 -38.86 4.23
C GLY A 27 -32.76 -39.84 3.54
N ALA A 28 -32.28 -39.53 2.35
CA ALA A 28 -31.27 -40.36 1.66
C ALA A 28 -29.97 -40.44 2.46
N GLU A 29 -29.36 -41.63 2.49
CA GLU A 29 -28.07 -41.87 3.10
C GLU A 29 -26.99 -41.22 2.22
N VAL A 30 -26.01 -40.55 2.85
CA VAL A 30 -24.89 -39.94 2.19
C VAL A 30 -23.70 -40.89 2.32
N GLU A 31 -23.07 -41.26 1.22
CA GLU A 31 -21.94 -42.20 1.24
C GLU A 31 -20.79 -41.68 2.08
N PRO A 32 -20.19 -42.54 2.92
CA PRO A 32 -19.11 -42.15 3.84
C PRO A 32 -17.90 -41.53 3.17
N GLU A 33 -17.59 -41.92 1.95
CA GLU A 33 -16.48 -41.38 1.14
C GLU A 33 -16.66 -39.91 0.79
N LEU A 34 -17.91 -39.42 0.71
CA LEU A 34 -18.22 -38.02 0.51
C LEU A 34 -18.14 -37.19 1.81
N LEU A 35 -18.11 -37.85 2.97
CA LEU A 35 -17.94 -37.20 4.27
C LEU A 35 -16.48 -36.95 4.64
N GLU A 36 -15.54 -37.63 3.99
CA GLU A 36 -14.09 -37.42 4.11
C GLU A 36 -13.55 -36.28 3.22
N ILE A 37 -14.35 -35.24 3.00
CA ILE A 37 -13.82 -34.04 2.39
C ILE A 37 -13.01 -33.27 3.44
N THR A 38 -11.88 -33.77 3.72
CA THR A 38 -10.58 -33.21 3.32
C THR A 38 -10.22 -31.94 4.06
N GLU A 39 -9.74 -32.13 5.28
CA GLU A 39 -8.81 -31.18 5.90
C GLU A 39 -7.61 -30.88 4.97
N GLU A 40 -7.24 -31.75 4.02
CA GLU A 40 -6.18 -31.56 3.03
C GLU A 40 -6.38 -30.33 2.14
N TYR A 41 -7.58 -29.99 1.73
CA TYR A 41 -7.82 -28.83 0.86
C TYR A 41 -7.55 -27.49 1.57
N TYR A 42 -7.74 -27.43 2.86
CA TYR A 42 -7.39 -26.24 3.68
C TYR A 42 -5.93 -26.27 4.14
N GLY A 43 -5.33 -27.44 4.35
CA GLY A 43 -3.93 -27.60 4.71
C GLY A 43 -2.96 -27.12 3.64
N VAL A 44 -3.29 -27.28 2.35
CA VAL A 44 -2.48 -26.78 1.22
C VAL A 44 -2.47 -25.25 1.15
N ARG A 45 -3.48 -24.58 1.66
CA ARG A 45 -3.57 -23.10 1.67
C ARG A 45 -2.85 -22.44 2.84
N GLN A 46 -2.44 -23.20 3.83
CA GLN A 46 -1.75 -22.71 5.02
C GLN A 46 -0.38 -23.35 5.17
N VAL A 47 0.51 -23.04 4.26
CA VAL A 47 1.91 -23.50 4.34
C VAL A 47 2.63 -22.60 5.34
N PRO A 48 3.15 -23.15 6.50
CA PRO A 48 3.90 -22.35 7.45
C PRO A 48 5.04 -21.57 6.79
N GLY A 49 5.20 -20.31 7.20
CA GLY A 49 6.20 -19.42 6.63
C GLY A 49 5.86 -18.84 5.25
N LYS A 50 4.68 -19.16 4.69
CA LYS A 50 4.17 -18.51 3.48
C LYS A 50 3.21 -17.39 3.84
N ALA A 51 3.25 -16.32 3.05
CA ALA A 51 2.40 -15.15 3.23
C ALA A 51 1.16 -15.19 2.33
N ARG A 52 0.18 -14.38 2.70
CA ARG A 52 -0.93 -13.98 1.85
C ARG A 52 -1.04 -12.46 1.82
N LEU A 53 -1.51 -11.94 0.70
CA LEU A 53 -1.92 -10.54 0.57
C LEU A 53 -3.42 -10.47 0.78
N VAL A 54 -3.86 -9.70 1.76
CA VAL A 54 -5.26 -9.45 2.06
C VAL A 54 -5.63 -8.08 1.51
N LEU A 55 -6.60 -8.01 0.59
CA LEU A 55 -7.11 -6.74 0.09
C LEU A 55 -7.96 -6.08 1.18
N ILE A 56 -7.46 -5.00 1.74
CA ILE A 56 -8.15 -4.20 2.75
C ILE A 56 -9.10 -3.19 2.09
N ARG A 57 -8.65 -2.56 0.99
CA ARG A 57 -9.43 -1.59 0.23
C ARG A 57 -8.98 -1.59 -1.23
N GLY A 58 -9.90 -1.85 -2.15
CA GLY A 58 -9.71 -1.72 -3.60
C GLY A 58 -10.33 -0.44 -4.16
N VAL A 59 -10.32 -0.31 -5.49
CA VAL A 59 -10.89 0.82 -6.23
C VAL A 59 -12.36 1.03 -5.90
N ASP A 60 -13.12 -0.07 -5.79
CA ASP A 60 -14.57 -0.05 -5.51
C ASP A 60 -14.88 -0.08 -4.00
N GLY A 61 -13.87 0.11 -3.13
CA GLY A 61 -14.02 -0.01 -1.69
C GLY A 61 -14.28 -1.45 -1.22
N VAL A 62 -14.19 -2.44 -2.10
CA VAL A 62 -14.40 -3.85 -1.78
C VAL A 62 -13.17 -4.40 -1.08
N ALA A 63 -13.37 -4.95 0.11
CA ALA A 63 -12.36 -5.69 0.86
C ALA A 63 -12.57 -7.19 0.68
N GLY A 64 -11.51 -7.98 0.90
CA GLY A 64 -11.67 -9.40 1.18
C GLY A 64 -11.21 -10.39 0.11
N ASN A 65 -10.52 -9.97 -0.94
CA ASN A 65 -9.80 -10.91 -1.80
C ASN A 65 -8.43 -11.22 -1.20
N ASP A 66 -8.15 -12.50 -1.00
CA ASP A 66 -6.88 -12.98 -0.50
C ASP A 66 -6.08 -13.62 -1.64
N TYR A 67 -4.79 -13.30 -1.73
CA TYR A 67 -3.86 -13.90 -2.66
C TYR A 67 -2.76 -14.64 -1.89
N MET A 68 -2.73 -15.96 -2.04
CA MET A 68 -1.71 -16.78 -1.39
C MET A 68 -0.39 -16.72 -2.17
N LEU A 69 0.69 -16.37 -1.51
CA LEU A 69 2.04 -16.30 -2.09
C LEU A 69 2.77 -17.64 -1.86
N LEU A 70 2.42 -18.68 -2.62
CA LEU A 70 2.96 -20.05 -2.43
C LEU A 70 4.21 -20.31 -3.24
N GLN A 71 4.39 -19.63 -4.37
CA GLN A 71 5.53 -19.80 -5.28
C GLN A 71 6.72 -18.95 -4.85
N ALA A 72 7.86 -19.16 -5.51
CA ALA A 72 9.07 -18.36 -5.26
C ALA A 72 8.87 -16.89 -5.66
N GLU A 73 8.10 -16.65 -6.73
CA GLU A 73 7.83 -15.33 -7.28
C GLU A 73 6.34 -15.18 -7.62
N HIS A 74 5.81 -13.98 -7.35
CA HIS A 74 4.48 -13.54 -7.74
C HIS A 74 4.53 -12.12 -8.28
N VAL A 75 3.82 -11.87 -9.36
CA VAL A 75 3.70 -10.51 -9.95
C VAL A 75 2.27 -10.02 -9.75
N ALA A 76 2.16 -8.74 -9.32
CA ALA A 76 0.90 -8.02 -9.17
C ALA A 76 0.80 -6.87 -10.18
N GLY A 77 -0.40 -6.64 -10.72
CA GLY A 77 -0.64 -5.57 -11.67
C GLY A 77 -2.05 -5.59 -12.26
N SER A 78 -2.28 -4.75 -13.28
CA SER A 78 -3.55 -4.70 -14.02
C SER A 78 -3.56 -5.63 -15.25
N GLY A 79 -2.38 -6.11 -15.67
CA GLY A 79 -2.18 -6.95 -16.85
C GLY A 79 -2.53 -8.42 -16.64
N LYS A 80 -1.97 -9.29 -17.50
CA LYS A 80 -2.11 -10.75 -17.39
C LYS A 80 -1.09 -11.32 -16.41
N VAL A 81 -1.30 -11.06 -15.13
CA VAL A 81 -0.41 -11.46 -14.03
C VAL A 81 -1.15 -12.31 -13.00
N PRO A 82 -0.43 -13.12 -12.16
CA PRO A 82 -1.06 -13.97 -11.15
C PRO A 82 -1.92 -13.22 -10.14
N ILE A 83 -1.48 -12.03 -9.70
CA ILE A 83 -2.22 -11.17 -8.78
C ILE A 83 -2.76 -9.99 -9.59
N ARG A 84 -3.99 -10.14 -10.07
CA ARG A 84 -4.60 -9.17 -10.98
C ARG A 84 -5.65 -8.32 -10.28
N TYR A 85 -5.53 -7.00 -10.46
CA TYR A 85 -6.52 -6.01 -10.03
C TYR A 85 -7.08 -5.31 -11.25
N GLU A 86 -8.29 -5.70 -11.65
CA GLU A 86 -8.99 -5.10 -12.79
C GLU A 86 -9.58 -3.73 -12.42
N GLY A 87 -9.60 -2.81 -13.38
CA GLY A 87 -10.25 -1.51 -13.21
C GLY A 87 -9.50 -0.48 -12.38
N ASP A 88 -8.24 -0.74 -12.05
CA ASP A 88 -7.36 0.24 -11.41
C ASP A 88 -6.45 0.90 -12.46
N ASP A 89 -6.84 2.07 -12.94
CA ASP A 89 -6.09 2.85 -13.93
C ASP A 89 -4.74 3.39 -13.40
N TRP A 90 -4.51 3.28 -12.09
CA TRP A 90 -3.28 3.70 -11.43
C TRP A 90 -2.28 2.56 -11.27
N LEU A 91 -2.65 1.36 -11.68
CA LEU A 91 -1.83 0.17 -11.60
C LEU A 91 -1.23 -0.20 -12.96
N SER A 92 0.09 -0.27 -13.05
CA SER A 92 0.78 -0.73 -14.26
C SER A 92 0.44 -2.20 -14.55
N GLU A 93 0.59 -2.66 -15.81
CA GLU A 93 0.32 -4.07 -16.19
C GLU A 93 1.13 -5.05 -15.35
N HIS A 94 2.42 -4.73 -15.13
CA HIS A 94 3.31 -5.32 -14.13
C HIS A 94 3.67 -4.18 -13.20
N HIS A 95 3.29 -4.27 -11.94
CA HIS A 95 3.45 -3.15 -11.00
C HIS A 95 4.41 -3.49 -9.87
N ALA A 96 4.27 -4.65 -9.29
CA ALA A 96 5.11 -5.12 -8.20
C ALA A 96 5.41 -6.62 -8.34
N SER A 97 6.58 -7.05 -7.89
CA SER A 97 6.92 -8.45 -7.70
C SER A 97 7.11 -8.76 -6.23
N PHE A 98 6.71 -9.97 -5.84
CA PHE A 98 6.86 -10.52 -4.49
C PHE A 98 7.73 -11.77 -4.59
N ASN A 99 8.90 -11.75 -3.96
CA ASN A 99 9.90 -12.80 -4.08
C ASN A 99 10.29 -13.31 -2.69
N TYR A 100 10.46 -14.66 -2.60
CA TYR A 100 11.04 -15.27 -1.42
C TYR A 100 12.55 -15.44 -1.60
N GLU A 101 13.34 -14.85 -0.70
CA GLU A 101 14.79 -14.99 -0.62
C GLU A 101 15.17 -15.41 0.80
N ASP A 102 15.88 -16.53 0.97
CA ASP A 102 16.29 -17.07 2.27
C ASP A 102 15.16 -17.16 3.32
N GLY A 103 13.95 -17.51 2.85
CA GLY A 103 12.76 -17.65 3.70
C GLY A 103 12.08 -16.33 4.07
N LYS A 104 12.57 -15.21 3.61
CA LYS A 104 11.99 -13.86 3.76
C LYS A 104 11.24 -13.46 2.51
N LEU A 105 10.20 -12.69 2.67
CA LEU A 105 9.41 -12.15 1.58
C LEU A 105 9.84 -10.70 1.29
N PHE A 106 10.14 -10.41 0.03
CA PHE A 106 10.44 -9.07 -0.44
C PHE A 106 9.41 -8.58 -1.45
N VAL A 107 9.13 -7.30 -1.44
CA VAL A 107 8.40 -6.61 -2.50
C VAL A 107 9.34 -5.70 -3.26
N SER A 108 9.23 -5.69 -4.60
CA SER A 108 9.99 -4.82 -5.50
C SER A 108 9.04 -4.12 -6.46
N ASP A 109 9.35 -2.89 -6.80
CA ASP A 109 8.71 -2.16 -7.89
C ASP A 109 9.25 -2.68 -9.23
N THR A 110 8.38 -2.98 -10.17
CA THR A 110 8.74 -3.47 -11.51
C THR A 110 8.73 -2.36 -12.56
N GLU A 111 9.35 -1.22 -12.24
CA GLU A 111 9.36 0.00 -13.06
C GLU A 111 7.94 0.54 -13.31
N SER A 112 7.11 0.49 -12.29
CA SER A 112 5.73 0.96 -12.39
C SER A 112 5.67 2.49 -12.51
N VAL A 113 4.62 3.01 -13.14
CA VAL A 113 4.43 4.47 -13.31
C VAL A 113 4.24 5.17 -11.97
N ASN A 114 3.50 4.55 -11.07
CA ASN A 114 3.10 5.19 -9.81
C ASN A 114 3.93 4.77 -8.60
N GLY A 115 4.65 3.67 -8.66
CA GLY A 115 5.48 3.18 -7.57
C GLY A 115 4.74 2.28 -6.58
N VAL A 116 5.52 1.56 -5.80
CA VAL A 116 5.08 0.71 -4.69
C VAL A 116 5.33 1.46 -3.39
N PHE A 117 4.36 1.48 -2.48
CA PHE A 117 4.47 2.18 -1.20
C PHE A 117 4.26 1.22 -0.05
N VAL A 118 5.06 1.40 1.01
CA VAL A 118 4.98 0.63 2.25
C VAL A 118 4.63 1.57 3.40
N ARG A 119 3.79 1.12 4.33
CA ARG A 119 3.41 1.89 5.51
C ARG A 119 4.63 2.17 6.38
N VAL A 120 4.78 3.43 6.78
CA VAL A 120 5.85 3.87 7.67
C VAL A 120 5.50 3.52 9.12
N GLU A 121 6.38 2.79 9.79
CA GLU A 121 6.28 2.56 11.23
C GLU A 121 7.03 3.67 11.99
N GLY A 122 6.27 4.61 12.55
CA GLY A 122 6.82 5.75 13.29
C GLY A 122 7.49 6.80 12.40
N SER A 123 8.63 6.50 11.81
CA SER A 123 9.34 7.44 10.93
C SER A 123 10.18 6.74 9.86
N ALA A 124 10.32 7.40 8.69
CA ALA A 124 11.18 6.95 7.59
C ALA A 124 12.04 8.12 7.08
N THR A 125 13.27 7.84 6.69
CA THR A 125 14.09 8.80 5.96
C THR A 125 13.68 8.79 4.49
N LEU A 126 13.50 9.98 3.91
CA LEU A 126 13.15 10.14 2.51
C LEU A 126 14.35 10.69 1.73
N GLU A 127 14.59 10.09 0.58
CA GLU A 127 15.52 10.61 -0.41
C GLU A 127 14.91 11.78 -1.18
N PRO A 128 15.72 12.65 -1.79
CA PRO A 128 15.23 13.68 -2.69
C PRO A 128 14.36 13.08 -3.81
N ASP A 129 13.24 13.74 -4.12
CA ASP A 129 12.23 13.34 -5.10
C ASP A 129 11.44 12.07 -4.77
N GLN A 130 11.74 11.40 -3.65
CA GLN A 130 10.96 10.25 -3.19
C GLN A 130 9.54 10.66 -2.84
N ARG A 131 8.58 9.84 -3.29
CA ARG A 131 7.15 10.06 -3.06
C ARG A 131 6.69 9.41 -1.76
N PHE A 132 5.64 9.99 -1.18
CA PHE A 132 4.93 9.44 -0.03
C PHE A 132 3.43 9.77 -0.11
N ILE A 133 2.61 9.02 0.62
CA ILE A 133 1.16 9.15 0.62
C ILE A 133 0.67 9.44 2.04
N CYS A 134 -0.20 10.44 2.16
CA CYS A 134 -0.99 10.72 3.35
C CYS A 134 -2.46 10.82 2.94
N GLY A 135 -3.33 10.01 3.54
CA GLY A 135 -4.71 9.89 3.07
C GLY A 135 -4.79 9.34 1.65
N ASP A 136 -5.45 10.06 0.75
CA ASP A 136 -5.50 9.77 -0.70
C ASP A 136 -4.57 10.68 -1.51
N THR A 137 -3.74 11.48 -0.84
CA THR A 137 -2.92 12.51 -1.46
C THR A 137 -1.46 12.09 -1.57
N VAL A 138 -0.88 12.28 -2.75
CA VAL A 138 0.52 11.95 -3.07
C VAL A 138 1.39 13.19 -2.97
N PHE A 139 2.52 13.05 -2.32
CA PHE A 139 3.53 14.10 -2.13
C PHE A 139 4.91 13.63 -2.57
N ALA A 140 5.81 14.59 -2.80
CA ALA A 140 7.25 14.33 -2.92
C ALA A 140 8.05 15.35 -2.09
N VAL A 141 9.21 14.93 -1.63
CA VAL A 141 10.20 15.80 -0.98
C VAL A 141 11.14 16.31 -2.05
N GLU A 142 11.38 17.60 -2.09
CA GLU A 142 12.40 18.20 -2.93
C GLU A 142 13.34 19.04 -2.08
N MET A 143 14.61 18.96 -2.38
CA MET A 143 15.59 19.90 -1.80
C MET A 143 15.38 21.29 -2.41
N THR A 144 15.45 22.32 -1.60
CA THR A 144 15.35 23.68 -2.10
C THR A 144 16.56 23.98 -3.00
N PRO A 145 16.34 24.42 -4.26
CA PRO A 145 17.43 24.80 -5.13
C PRO A 145 18.29 25.89 -4.48
N LYS A 146 19.59 25.77 -4.60
CA LYS A 146 20.51 26.84 -4.20
C LYS A 146 20.33 28.02 -5.16
N ASP A 147 20.42 29.21 -4.58
CA ASP A 147 20.38 30.44 -5.39
C ASP A 147 21.53 30.46 -6.41
N SER A 148 21.19 30.69 -7.66
CA SER A 148 22.15 30.86 -8.75
C SER A 148 22.03 32.24 -9.40
N SER A 149 21.48 33.23 -8.67
CA SER A 149 21.28 34.59 -9.20
C SER A 149 22.61 35.32 -9.44
N ALA A 150 23.33 34.92 -10.49
CA ALA A 150 24.37 35.77 -11.04
C ALA A 150 23.70 37.00 -11.69
N PRO A 151 24.26 38.21 -11.53
CA PRO A 151 23.81 39.36 -12.25
C PRO A 151 23.97 39.14 -13.77
N GLY A 152 23.13 39.79 -14.56
CA GLY A 152 23.28 39.85 -16.02
C GLY A 152 24.63 40.46 -16.44
N GLU A 153 24.94 40.37 -17.72
CA GLU A 153 26.22 40.89 -18.27
C GLU A 153 26.46 42.38 -17.97
N ASP A 154 25.39 43.16 -17.78
CA ASP A 154 25.40 44.59 -17.43
C ASP A 154 25.44 44.84 -15.90
N GLY A 155 25.48 43.78 -15.09
CA GLY A 155 25.45 43.86 -13.62
C GLY A 155 24.05 43.98 -13.04
N THR A 156 23.00 43.90 -13.86
CA THR A 156 21.59 43.98 -13.38
C THR A 156 21.18 42.67 -12.72
N HIS A 157 20.64 42.73 -11.50
CA HIS A 157 20.04 41.58 -10.84
C HIS A 157 18.60 41.38 -11.26
N PHE A 158 18.16 40.12 -11.38
CA PHE A 158 16.74 39.79 -11.62
C PHE A 158 15.91 40.25 -10.42
N TYR A 159 14.89 41.07 -10.66
CA TYR A 159 14.00 41.53 -9.60
C TYR A 159 12.98 40.45 -9.26
N ALA A 160 13.06 39.95 -8.03
CA ALA A 160 12.17 38.90 -7.51
C ALA A 160 11.89 39.12 -6.03
N SER A 161 10.93 38.35 -5.50
CA SER A 161 10.66 38.33 -4.07
C SER A 161 11.88 37.82 -3.28
N PRO A 162 12.09 38.30 -2.05
CA PRO A 162 13.18 37.81 -1.20
C PRO A 162 13.13 36.28 -1.06
N ILE A 163 14.30 35.65 -1.06
CA ILE A 163 14.44 34.23 -0.87
C ILE A 163 14.08 33.89 0.58
N VAL A 164 13.12 32.97 0.75
CA VAL A 164 12.86 32.34 2.04
C VAL A 164 13.84 31.18 2.16
N THR A 165 14.75 31.27 3.14
CA THR A 165 15.66 30.16 3.43
C THR A 165 14.88 28.97 3.96
N SER A 166 14.74 27.96 3.13
CA SER A 166 14.09 26.70 3.45
C SER A 166 14.99 25.57 2.97
N PRO A 167 15.34 24.60 3.82
CA PRO A 167 16.23 23.53 3.41
C PRO A 167 15.59 22.56 2.41
N PHE A 168 14.29 22.34 2.53
CA PHE A 168 13.51 21.47 1.65
C PHE A 168 12.08 21.99 1.47
N ARG A 169 11.39 21.44 0.50
CA ARG A 169 9.99 21.72 0.21
C ARG A 169 9.23 20.43 -0.05
N VAL A 170 7.93 20.44 0.20
CA VAL A 170 7.02 19.35 -0.12
C VAL A 170 6.14 19.78 -1.27
N VAL A 171 6.04 18.94 -2.27
CA VAL A 171 5.25 19.13 -3.48
C VAL A 171 4.08 18.16 -3.45
N HIS A 172 2.87 18.69 -3.57
CA HIS A 172 1.67 17.88 -3.82
C HIS A 172 1.61 17.51 -5.30
N TRP A 173 1.48 16.23 -5.61
CA TRP A 173 1.27 15.74 -6.95
C TRP A 173 -0.21 15.54 -7.21
N VAL A 174 -0.69 16.08 -8.32
CA VAL A 174 -2.07 15.95 -8.79
C VAL A 174 -2.15 15.07 -10.02
N GLU A 175 -3.34 14.61 -10.32
CA GLU A 175 -3.63 13.76 -11.47
C GLU A 175 -3.00 14.28 -12.77
N GLY A 176 -2.50 13.36 -13.59
CA GLY A 176 -1.75 13.67 -14.80
C GLY A 176 -0.28 14.05 -14.55
N GLY A 177 0.27 13.73 -13.35
CA GLY A 177 1.68 13.96 -13.02
C GLY A 177 2.05 15.44 -12.91
N ARG A 178 1.08 16.30 -12.58
CA ARG A 178 1.30 17.76 -12.45
C ARG A 178 1.59 18.13 -11.01
N ARG A 179 2.36 19.20 -10.85
CA ARG A 179 2.62 19.80 -9.55
C ARG A 179 1.42 20.64 -9.11
N GLY A 180 0.91 20.37 -7.93
CA GLY A 180 -0.10 21.17 -7.26
C GLY A 180 0.52 22.16 -6.26
N MET A 181 0.05 22.11 -5.01
CA MET A 181 0.58 22.96 -3.94
C MET A 181 2.04 22.63 -3.64
N VAL A 182 2.83 23.66 -3.37
CA VAL A 182 4.21 23.54 -2.89
C VAL A 182 4.33 24.28 -1.57
N SER A 183 4.84 23.62 -0.56
CA SER A 183 5.12 24.24 0.74
C SER A 183 6.60 24.15 1.07
N CYS A 184 7.20 25.28 1.37
CA CYS A 184 8.56 25.38 1.86
C CYS A 184 8.61 25.18 3.37
N ALA A 185 9.61 24.47 3.87
CA ALA A 185 9.79 24.26 5.29
C ALA A 185 9.98 25.60 6.01
N GLN A 186 9.21 25.82 7.03
CA GLN A 186 9.44 26.95 7.96
C GLN A 186 10.43 26.46 9.02
N GLY A 187 11.66 26.98 8.94
CA GLY A 187 12.78 26.36 9.66
C GLY A 187 13.10 25.00 9.05
N SER A 188 13.01 23.92 9.84
CA SER A 188 13.31 22.57 9.41
C SER A 188 12.09 21.62 9.41
N LYS A 189 10.86 22.15 9.49
CA LYS A 189 9.64 21.31 9.65
C LYS A 189 8.48 21.75 8.76
N ILE A 190 7.77 20.75 8.21
CA ILE A 190 6.46 20.91 7.53
C ILE A 190 5.46 19.95 8.18
N ARG A 191 4.22 20.39 8.37
CA ARG A 191 3.08 19.56 8.81
C ARG A 191 2.06 19.45 7.71
N ILE A 192 1.51 18.23 7.55
CA ILE A 192 0.48 17.88 6.58
C ILE A 192 -0.72 17.34 7.35
N GLY A 193 -1.90 17.75 6.97
CA GLY A 193 -3.11 17.26 7.60
C GLY A 193 -4.37 17.92 7.03
N ARG A 194 -5.49 17.63 7.65
CA ARG A 194 -6.77 18.18 7.21
C ARG A 194 -7.00 19.61 7.65
N ILE A 195 -6.47 19.98 8.82
CA ILE A 195 -6.62 21.32 9.42
C ILE A 195 -5.39 21.73 10.23
N ASP A 196 -5.16 23.02 10.37
CA ASP A 196 -4.11 23.64 11.21
C ASP A 196 -2.68 23.13 10.93
N CYS A 197 -2.38 22.87 9.66
CA CYS A 197 -1.09 22.43 9.18
C CYS A 197 -0.50 23.44 8.16
N ASN A 198 0.75 23.22 7.75
CA ASN A 198 1.34 24.01 6.66
C ASN A 198 0.68 23.67 5.31
N MET A 199 0.28 22.39 5.14
CA MET A 199 -0.46 21.91 3.97
C MET A 199 -1.77 21.31 4.46
N ASN A 200 -2.90 21.91 4.07
CA ASN A 200 -4.23 21.51 4.52
C ASN A 200 -5.04 20.91 3.37
N PHE A 201 -5.59 19.71 3.59
CA PHE A 201 -6.41 18.96 2.64
C PHE A 201 -7.77 18.63 3.28
N GLY A 202 -8.62 19.64 3.42
CA GLY A 202 -9.91 19.53 4.12
C GLY A 202 -10.89 18.56 3.50
N GLU A 203 -10.80 18.36 2.19
CA GLU A 203 -11.69 17.47 1.41
C GLU A 203 -11.24 16.00 1.42
N ASP A 204 -9.98 15.72 1.80
CA ASP A 204 -9.48 14.34 1.88
C ASP A 204 -9.99 13.68 3.16
N ARG A 205 -11.00 12.81 3.02
CA ARG A 205 -11.63 12.13 4.16
C ARG A 205 -10.74 11.07 4.82
N HIS A 206 -9.67 10.64 4.14
CA HIS A 206 -8.68 9.70 4.68
C HIS A 206 -7.49 10.42 5.35
N MET A 207 -7.42 11.75 5.24
CA MET A 207 -6.44 12.59 5.92
C MET A 207 -6.89 12.88 7.35
N SER A 208 -6.05 12.56 8.34
CA SER A 208 -6.28 12.96 9.75
C SER A 208 -6.11 14.46 9.94
N PRO A 209 -6.69 15.10 10.99
CA PRO A 209 -6.50 16.53 11.27
C PRO A 209 -5.02 16.94 11.30
N ARG A 210 -4.18 16.18 11.98
CA ARG A 210 -2.72 16.18 11.89
C ARG A 210 -2.33 14.79 11.45
N HIS A 211 -1.80 14.67 10.22
CA HIS A 211 -1.58 13.36 9.63
C HIS A 211 -0.11 12.98 9.67
N ALA A 212 0.74 13.87 9.17
CA ALA A 212 2.16 13.64 9.08
C ALA A 212 2.95 14.92 9.30
N SER A 213 4.22 14.75 9.65
CA SER A 213 5.18 15.84 9.66
C SER A 213 6.49 15.41 9.03
N LEU A 214 7.13 16.34 8.35
CA LEU A 214 8.48 16.15 7.82
C LEU A 214 9.42 17.08 8.57
N SER A 215 10.59 16.58 8.90
CA SER A 215 11.64 17.37 9.54
C SER A 215 12.99 17.03 8.94
N MET A 216 13.85 18.05 8.81
CA MET A 216 15.25 17.84 8.44
C MET A 216 16.09 17.77 9.71
N GLY A 217 16.90 16.74 9.84
CA GLY A 217 17.88 16.58 10.91
C GLY A 217 19.16 17.37 10.65
N ASP A 218 20.05 17.39 11.65
CA ASP A 218 21.36 18.03 11.53
C ASP A 218 22.27 17.34 10.50
N ASP A 219 21.98 16.08 10.18
CA ASP A 219 22.60 15.28 9.12
C ASP A 219 22.14 15.66 7.70
N GLY A 220 21.19 16.58 7.58
CA GLY A 220 20.61 17.01 6.30
C GLY A 220 19.57 16.04 5.72
N ALA A 221 19.27 14.93 6.40
CA ALA A 221 18.27 13.98 5.97
C ALA A 221 16.86 14.46 6.32
N VAL A 222 15.93 14.30 5.39
CA VAL A 222 14.51 14.59 5.63
C VAL A 222 13.83 13.33 6.17
N ARG A 223 13.18 13.45 7.32
CA ARG A 223 12.44 12.37 7.96
C ARG A 223 10.95 12.66 7.94
N LEU A 224 10.22 11.68 7.42
CA LEU A 224 8.77 11.63 7.44
C LEU A 224 8.32 10.91 8.71
N HIS A 225 7.39 11.54 9.45
CA HIS A 225 6.81 11.00 10.68
C HIS A 225 5.31 10.84 10.52
N ASP A 226 4.77 9.72 10.95
CA ASP A 226 3.33 9.54 11.15
C ASP A 226 2.94 10.18 12.49
N ASP A 227 2.12 11.23 12.46
CA ASP A 227 1.65 11.93 13.66
C ASP A 227 0.44 11.21 14.30
N ASN A 228 0.46 9.87 14.38
CA ASN A 228 -0.62 8.98 14.83
C ASN A 228 -1.87 9.09 13.96
N SER A 229 -1.70 9.07 12.67
CA SER A 229 -2.80 9.12 11.72
C SER A 229 -3.65 7.84 11.76
N THR A 230 -4.94 7.97 11.42
CA THR A 230 -5.87 6.82 11.41
C THR A 230 -5.51 5.81 10.32
N ASN A 231 -5.13 6.28 9.14
CA ASN A 231 -4.91 5.44 7.96
C ASN A 231 -3.43 5.14 7.69
N GLY A 232 -2.51 5.77 8.43
CA GLY A 232 -1.08 5.61 8.24
C GLY A 232 -0.51 6.49 7.13
N VAL A 233 0.81 6.55 7.11
CA VAL A 233 1.62 7.23 6.11
C VAL A 233 2.39 6.18 5.34
N PHE A 234 2.52 6.33 4.03
CA PHE A 234 3.18 5.37 3.17
C PHE A 234 4.34 6.02 2.43
N ALA A 235 5.51 5.41 2.44
CA ALA A 235 6.68 5.85 1.68
C ALA A 235 6.92 4.94 0.47
N GLN A 236 7.25 5.54 -0.67
CA GLN A 236 7.64 4.80 -1.86
C GLN A 236 8.93 4.03 -1.61
N ILE A 237 8.98 2.75 -1.97
CA ILE A 237 10.22 1.99 -1.93
C ILE A 237 11.12 2.38 -3.11
N GLN A 238 12.43 2.38 -2.90
CA GLN A 238 13.44 2.64 -3.92
C GLN A 238 14.24 1.37 -4.26
N GLU A 239 14.25 0.42 -3.33
CA GLU A 239 14.94 -0.85 -3.40
C GLU A 239 13.99 -1.96 -2.92
N PRO A 240 14.29 -3.25 -3.16
CA PRO A 240 13.51 -4.36 -2.62
C PRO A 240 13.33 -4.23 -1.12
N HIS A 241 12.07 -4.28 -0.65
CA HIS A 241 11.71 -4.10 0.76
C HIS A 241 11.29 -5.43 1.39
N GLU A 242 11.93 -5.81 2.50
CA GLU A 242 11.55 -7.01 3.28
C GLU A 242 10.21 -6.78 3.98
N LEU A 243 9.25 -7.68 3.74
CA LEU A 243 7.90 -7.62 4.32
C LEU A 243 7.77 -8.45 5.58
N GLN A 244 7.10 -7.90 6.57
CA GLN A 244 6.81 -8.55 7.86
C GLN A 244 5.31 -8.85 8.00
N ASP A 245 4.95 -9.69 8.98
CA ASP A 245 3.56 -9.98 9.31
C ASP A 245 2.85 -8.72 9.80
N GLY A 246 1.77 -8.34 9.15
CA GLY A 246 1.00 -7.14 9.46
C GLY A 246 1.33 -5.90 8.64
N ASP A 247 2.35 -5.94 7.80
CA ASP A 247 2.71 -4.81 6.93
C ASP A 247 1.60 -4.43 5.98
N TYR A 248 1.51 -3.13 5.69
CA TYR A 248 0.56 -2.59 4.72
C TYR A 248 1.29 -2.02 3.51
N LEU A 249 0.73 -2.27 2.34
CA LEU A 249 1.23 -1.85 1.04
C LEU A 249 0.16 -1.09 0.27
N MET A 250 0.57 -0.11 -0.53
CA MET A 250 -0.27 0.49 -1.56
C MET A 250 0.33 0.24 -2.94
N LEU A 251 -0.48 -0.37 -3.82
CA LEU A 251 -0.22 -0.58 -5.24
C LEU A 251 -1.36 0.09 -6.01
N GLY A 252 -1.08 1.20 -6.73
CA GLY A 252 -2.17 2.00 -7.29
C GLY A 252 -3.14 2.44 -6.19
N ARG A 253 -4.42 2.06 -6.31
CA ARG A 253 -5.45 2.29 -5.27
C ARG A 253 -5.72 1.09 -4.37
N GLN A 254 -4.95 0.01 -4.52
CA GLN A 254 -5.11 -1.20 -3.73
C GLN A 254 -4.34 -1.06 -2.41
N LEU A 255 -5.05 -1.08 -1.28
CA LEU A 255 -4.46 -1.19 0.05
C LEU A 255 -4.45 -2.65 0.46
N LEU A 256 -3.27 -3.20 0.65
CA LEU A 256 -3.02 -4.60 0.96
C LEU A 256 -2.43 -4.74 2.36
N ARG A 257 -2.73 -5.84 3.02
CA ARG A 257 -2.04 -6.27 4.24
C ARG A 257 -1.35 -7.61 4.01
N VAL A 258 -0.12 -7.71 4.47
CA VAL A 258 0.65 -8.95 4.47
C VAL A 258 0.32 -9.74 5.73
N GLU A 259 0.03 -11.03 5.57
CA GLU A 259 -0.18 -11.94 6.70
C GLU A 259 0.61 -13.23 6.47
N PHE A 260 1.46 -13.60 7.42
CA PHE A 260 2.18 -14.87 7.38
C PHE A 260 1.39 -15.97 8.07
N THR A 261 1.38 -17.15 7.45
CA THR A 261 0.80 -18.34 8.07
C THR A 261 1.69 -18.78 9.23
N LYS A 262 1.13 -18.77 10.43
CA LYS A 262 1.83 -19.25 11.65
C LYS A 262 1.94 -20.76 11.61
N ALA A 263 3.07 -21.26 12.15
CA ALA A 263 3.31 -22.69 12.32
C ALA A 263 2.35 -23.34 13.32
#